data_1acb7293f8fa1e8e007e5cc61d7703f1
#
_entry.id   1acb7293f8fa1e8e007e5cc61d7703f1
#
_cell.length_a   1.000
_cell.length_b   1.000
_cell.length_c   1.000
_cell.angle_alpha   90.00
_cell.angle_beta   90.00
_cell.angle_gamma   90.00
#
_symmetry.space_group_name_H-M   'P 1'
#
loop_
_entity.id
_entity.type
_entity.pdbx_description
1 polymer ?
#
loop_
_entity_poly.entity_id
_entity_poly.type
_entity_poly.pdbx_seq_one_letter_code
_entity_poly.pdbx_strand_id
1 'polypeptide(L)'
;MARTTWPQILYDIEGNLLVSADQEISKKVIDEVIEKHQIQSSKILLSQTKVINDIQKRINSGIYKEMFANKETAEKVIDIIMQTSCTKLVVRELETLKINMPDTYNHILIVAALSIKICIDLDNPEFDPQQIAKIGLVHDIGKSRLPIEVIEKKSPLTHNEFGIIQTHPWIDHLLVSHYLNTTKSFIAQAALCHHERLDGSGYPLGIAKINNYVQTIIPCDIFDALISQRPYRSEPFTVRAALDILVAESKKGKINTKFVNCMISYARKDKPHYEDIKPSQTNRDATPKINYYGVRKD
;
A
#
# COMPACT_ATOMS: atom_id res chain seq x y z
N MET A 1 -4.64 -12.37 17.81
CA MET A 1 -3.16 -12.30 17.74
C MET A 1 -2.77 -12.45 16.27
N ALA A 2 -1.72 -11.78 15.82
CA ALA A 2 -1.18 -12.00 14.48
C ALA A 2 -0.73 -13.47 14.33
N ARG A 3 -0.88 -14.02 13.14
CA ARG A 3 -0.48 -15.39 12.86
C ARG A 3 1.06 -15.49 12.93
N THR A 4 1.56 -16.52 13.55
CA THR A 4 3.01 -16.74 13.76
C THR A 4 3.61 -17.75 12.78
N THR A 5 2.78 -18.36 11.94
CA THR A 5 3.20 -19.31 10.92
C THR A 5 2.60 -18.97 9.56
N TRP A 6 3.30 -19.34 8.49
CA TRP A 6 2.83 -19.16 7.12
C TRP A 6 1.53 -19.94 6.89
N PRO A 7 0.47 -19.30 6.36
CA PRO A 7 -0.82 -19.97 6.15
C PRO A 7 -0.80 -20.99 5.02
N GLN A 8 0.20 -20.91 4.16
CA GLN A 8 0.35 -21.76 2.97
C GLN A 8 1.79 -21.80 2.48
N ILE A 9 2.07 -22.68 1.55
CA ILE A 9 3.34 -22.74 0.82
C ILE A 9 3.45 -21.47 -0.04
N LEU A 10 4.61 -20.82 0.00
CA LEU A 10 4.87 -19.63 -0.84
C LEU A 10 5.95 -19.94 -1.87
N TYR A 11 5.66 -19.52 -3.10
CA TYR A 11 6.57 -19.57 -4.23
C TYR A 11 6.88 -18.14 -4.71
N ASP A 12 8.04 -17.95 -5.31
CA ASP A 12 8.31 -16.72 -6.06
C ASP A 12 7.54 -16.70 -7.40
N ILE A 13 7.72 -15.63 -8.19
CA ILE A 13 7.05 -15.48 -9.50
C ILE A 13 7.61 -16.46 -10.55
N GLU A 14 8.73 -17.11 -10.31
CA GLU A 14 9.35 -18.11 -11.17
C GLU A 14 9.01 -19.54 -10.79
N GLY A 15 8.24 -19.72 -9.69
CA GLY A 15 7.82 -21.02 -9.18
C GLY A 15 8.82 -21.67 -8.23
N ASN A 16 9.84 -20.96 -7.76
CA ASN A 16 10.77 -21.46 -6.76
C ASN A 16 10.11 -21.44 -5.38
N LEU A 17 10.21 -22.55 -4.65
CA LEU A 17 9.72 -22.68 -3.28
C LEU A 17 10.53 -21.75 -2.35
N LEU A 18 9.85 -20.83 -1.66
CA LEU A 18 10.47 -19.95 -0.67
C LEU A 18 10.28 -20.46 0.75
N VAL A 19 9.03 -20.73 1.15
CA VAL A 19 8.70 -21.23 2.49
C VAL A 19 7.60 -22.27 2.44
N SER A 20 7.62 -23.22 3.39
CA SER A 20 6.59 -24.22 3.57
C SER A 20 5.44 -23.69 4.42
N ALA A 21 4.24 -24.29 4.27
CA ALA A 21 3.13 -24.04 5.18
C ALA A 21 3.53 -24.36 6.62
N ASP A 22 2.91 -23.65 7.57
CA ASP A 22 3.13 -23.80 9.03
C ASP A 22 4.56 -23.51 9.53
N GLN A 23 5.50 -23.18 8.63
CA GLN A 23 6.82 -22.68 9.04
C GLN A 23 6.66 -21.33 9.77
N GLU A 24 7.52 -21.06 10.75
CA GLU A 24 7.51 -19.82 11.54
C GLU A 24 7.68 -18.58 10.65
N ILE A 25 6.88 -17.53 10.90
CA ILE A 25 7.05 -16.22 10.30
C ILE A 25 8.04 -15.44 11.18
N SER A 26 9.29 -15.35 10.74
CA SER A 26 10.30 -14.57 11.42
C SER A 26 11.31 -13.99 10.44
N LYS A 27 11.96 -12.89 10.86
CA LYS A 27 13.03 -12.29 10.07
C LYS A 27 14.16 -13.30 9.81
N LYS A 28 14.47 -14.14 10.79
CA LYS A 28 15.51 -15.18 10.66
C LYS A 28 15.20 -16.14 9.52
N VAL A 29 13.96 -16.67 9.45
CA VAL A 29 13.54 -17.58 8.36
C VAL A 29 13.63 -16.86 7.01
N ILE A 30 13.21 -15.60 6.93
CA ILE A 30 13.32 -14.84 5.68
C ILE A 30 14.77 -14.63 5.26
N ASP A 31 15.66 -14.27 6.18
CA ASP A 31 17.08 -14.10 5.90
C ASP A 31 17.70 -15.41 5.38
N GLU A 32 17.40 -16.56 6.02
CA GLU A 32 17.83 -17.89 5.56
C GLU A 32 17.32 -18.23 4.15
N VAL A 33 16.07 -17.90 3.84
CA VAL A 33 15.50 -18.10 2.49
C VAL A 33 16.28 -17.31 1.44
N ILE A 34 16.57 -16.03 1.72
CA ILE A 34 17.27 -15.14 0.78
C ILE A 34 18.72 -15.61 0.58
N GLU A 35 19.40 -16.02 1.64
CA GLU A 35 20.77 -16.54 1.56
C GLU A 35 20.83 -17.85 0.75
N LYS A 36 19.82 -18.72 0.89
CA LYS A 36 19.73 -19.99 0.18
C LYS A 36 19.34 -19.85 -1.29
N HIS A 37 18.40 -18.95 -1.59
CA HIS A 37 17.80 -18.78 -2.91
C HIS A 37 18.26 -17.47 -3.56
N GLN A 38 19.58 -17.32 -3.72
CA GLN A 38 20.14 -16.16 -4.41
C GLN A 38 19.70 -16.12 -5.87
N ILE A 39 19.08 -15.00 -6.26
CA ILE A 39 18.63 -14.78 -7.63
C ILE A 39 19.36 -13.58 -8.25
N GLN A 40 19.52 -13.64 -9.57
CA GLN A 40 19.97 -12.49 -10.35
C GLN A 40 18.79 -11.91 -11.12
N SER A 41 18.36 -10.71 -10.74
CA SER A 41 17.34 -9.97 -11.49
C SER A 41 17.89 -8.66 -12.00
N SER A 42 17.84 -8.48 -13.31
CA SER A 42 18.22 -7.20 -13.92
C SER A 42 17.21 -6.11 -13.56
N LYS A 43 17.71 -4.89 -13.42
CA LYS A 43 16.87 -3.70 -13.22
C LYS A 43 16.32 -3.19 -14.55
N ILE A 44 15.15 -2.60 -14.52
CA ILE A 44 14.47 -1.96 -15.63
C ILE A 44 13.87 -0.64 -15.15
N LEU A 45 13.91 0.41 -15.99
CA LEU A 45 13.19 1.64 -15.73
C LEU A 45 11.70 1.44 -15.99
N LEU A 46 10.85 1.99 -15.15
CA LEU A 46 9.38 1.90 -15.33
C LEU A 46 8.90 2.57 -16.61
N SER A 47 9.65 3.56 -17.14
CA SER A 47 9.41 4.13 -18.49
C SER A 47 9.46 3.11 -19.63
N GLN A 48 10.12 1.96 -19.41
CA GLN A 48 10.22 0.88 -20.40
C GLN A 48 9.12 -0.20 -20.22
N THR A 49 8.15 0.05 -19.33
CA THR A 49 7.08 -0.89 -18.99
C THR A 49 5.70 -0.31 -19.28
N LYS A 50 4.68 -1.16 -19.32
CA LYS A 50 3.28 -0.71 -19.45
C LYS A 50 2.73 -0.07 -18.15
N VAL A 51 3.40 -0.26 -17.02
CA VAL A 51 3.00 0.28 -15.72
C VAL A 51 2.82 1.79 -15.76
N ILE A 52 3.70 2.50 -16.48
CA ILE A 52 3.62 3.96 -16.59
C ILE A 52 2.32 4.42 -17.27
N ASN A 53 1.91 3.76 -18.34
CA ASN A 53 0.67 4.10 -19.04
C ASN A 53 -0.57 3.85 -18.17
N ASP A 54 -0.53 2.77 -17.38
CA ASP A 54 -1.62 2.44 -16.46
C ASP A 54 -1.73 3.48 -15.32
N ILE A 55 -0.60 3.94 -14.79
CA ILE A 55 -0.59 5.02 -13.77
C ILE A 55 -1.12 6.32 -14.38
N GLN A 56 -0.66 6.72 -15.57
CA GLN A 56 -1.16 7.91 -16.26
C GLN A 56 -2.68 7.85 -16.47
N LYS A 57 -3.18 6.71 -16.93
CA LYS A 57 -4.62 6.49 -17.09
C LYS A 57 -5.36 6.62 -15.74
N ARG A 58 -4.79 6.06 -14.67
CA ARG A 58 -5.43 6.03 -13.37
C ARG A 58 -5.50 7.40 -12.71
N ILE A 59 -4.41 8.18 -12.69
CA ILE A 59 -4.42 9.55 -12.13
C ILE A 59 -5.32 10.52 -12.92
N ASN A 60 -5.61 10.22 -14.18
CA ASN A 60 -6.51 11.00 -15.03
C ASN A 60 -7.98 10.50 -15.01
N SER A 61 -8.34 9.61 -14.10
CA SER A 61 -9.67 9.03 -14.02
C SER A 61 -10.36 9.28 -12.67
N GLY A 62 -11.71 9.36 -12.69
CA GLY A 62 -12.51 9.49 -11.48
C GLY A 62 -12.09 10.67 -10.60
N ILE A 63 -12.10 10.45 -9.29
CA ILE A 63 -11.71 11.47 -8.29
C ILE A 63 -10.22 11.84 -8.39
N TYR A 64 -9.36 10.94 -8.85
CA TYR A 64 -7.93 11.20 -8.94
C TYR A 64 -7.61 12.30 -9.94
N LYS A 65 -8.38 12.44 -11.02
CA LYS A 65 -8.27 13.57 -11.95
C LYS A 65 -8.36 14.91 -11.22
N GLU A 66 -9.26 15.03 -10.25
CA GLU A 66 -9.38 16.23 -9.43
C GLU A 66 -8.20 16.39 -8.45
N MET A 67 -7.74 15.30 -7.86
CA MET A 67 -6.61 15.31 -6.92
C MET A 67 -5.29 15.65 -7.62
N PHE A 68 -5.14 15.30 -8.90
CA PHE A 68 -3.99 15.60 -9.76
C PHE A 68 -4.27 16.75 -10.76
N ALA A 69 -5.22 17.64 -10.48
CA ALA A 69 -5.60 18.72 -11.39
C ALA A 69 -4.48 19.73 -11.67
N ASN A 70 -3.49 19.87 -10.78
CA ASN A 70 -2.27 20.63 -11.05
C ASN A 70 -1.39 19.83 -12.02
N LYS A 71 -1.32 20.30 -13.27
CA LYS A 71 -0.59 19.61 -14.35
C LYS A 71 0.90 19.48 -14.04
N GLU A 72 1.54 20.53 -13.53
CA GLU A 72 2.97 20.51 -13.20
C GLU A 72 3.30 19.43 -12.16
N THR A 73 2.49 19.35 -11.09
CA THR A 73 2.66 18.30 -10.07
C THR A 73 2.38 16.92 -10.65
N ALA A 74 1.35 16.77 -11.49
CA ALA A 74 1.04 15.49 -12.12
C ALA A 74 2.18 15.01 -13.03
N GLU A 75 2.76 15.92 -13.83
CA GLU A 75 3.92 15.65 -14.68
C GLU A 75 5.14 15.25 -13.84
N LYS A 76 5.45 15.99 -12.76
CA LYS A 76 6.53 15.63 -11.83
C LYS A 76 6.36 14.22 -11.23
N VAL A 77 5.14 13.86 -10.84
CA VAL A 77 4.84 12.51 -10.33
C VAL A 77 5.15 11.45 -11.39
N ILE A 78 4.71 11.68 -12.63
CA ILE A 78 4.96 10.76 -13.74
C ILE A 78 6.46 10.66 -14.04
N ASP A 79 7.19 11.77 -14.07
CA ASP A 79 8.62 11.80 -14.31
C ASP A 79 9.41 11.02 -13.25
N ILE A 80 9.06 11.17 -11.98
CA ILE A 80 9.65 10.39 -10.89
C ILE A 80 9.42 8.89 -11.11
N ILE A 81 8.19 8.50 -11.46
CA ILE A 81 7.87 7.10 -11.73
C ILE A 81 8.64 6.59 -12.96
N MET A 82 8.71 7.36 -14.04
CA MET A 82 9.46 6.99 -15.24
C MET A 82 10.94 6.74 -14.97
N GLN A 83 11.54 7.54 -14.09
CA GLN A 83 12.94 7.42 -13.68
C GLN A 83 13.16 6.36 -12.59
N THR A 84 12.10 5.83 -11.98
CA THR A 84 12.20 4.79 -10.97
C THR A 84 12.60 3.47 -11.61
N SER A 85 13.64 2.84 -11.07
CA SER A 85 14.10 1.53 -11.50
C SER A 85 13.64 0.45 -10.51
N CYS A 86 13.06 -0.62 -11.04
CA CYS A 86 12.69 -1.84 -10.30
C CYS A 86 13.41 -3.06 -10.86
N THR A 87 13.42 -4.16 -10.13
CA THR A 87 13.83 -5.44 -10.72
C THR A 87 12.76 -5.94 -11.69
N LYS A 88 13.15 -6.67 -12.72
CA LYS A 88 12.18 -7.28 -13.65
C LYS A 88 11.18 -8.20 -12.94
N LEU A 89 11.59 -8.82 -11.84
CA LEU A 89 10.70 -9.70 -11.05
C LEU A 89 9.58 -8.90 -10.37
N VAL A 90 9.88 -7.72 -9.81
CA VAL A 90 8.84 -6.82 -9.28
C VAL A 90 7.87 -6.38 -10.38
N VAL A 91 8.38 -6.06 -11.58
CA VAL A 91 7.50 -5.69 -12.70
C VAL A 91 6.59 -6.86 -13.11
N ARG A 92 7.12 -8.09 -13.16
CA ARG A 92 6.31 -9.31 -13.43
C ARG A 92 5.26 -9.55 -12.35
N GLU A 93 5.55 -9.30 -11.07
CA GLU A 93 4.52 -9.35 -10.00
C GLU A 93 3.40 -8.36 -10.27
N LEU A 94 3.73 -7.11 -10.61
CA LEU A 94 2.74 -6.11 -10.95
C LEU A 94 1.89 -6.51 -12.18
N GLU A 95 2.51 -7.08 -13.21
CA GLU A 95 1.80 -7.59 -14.39
C GLU A 95 0.89 -8.78 -14.03
N THR A 96 1.32 -9.66 -13.14
CA THR A 96 0.52 -10.79 -12.65
C THR A 96 -0.67 -10.28 -11.83
N LEU A 97 -0.46 -9.32 -10.94
CA LEU A 97 -1.55 -8.66 -10.20
C LEU A 97 -2.53 -7.97 -11.15
N LYS A 98 -2.06 -7.33 -12.21
CA LYS A 98 -2.93 -6.70 -13.21
C LYS A 98 -3.92 -7.68 -13.85
N ILE A 99 -3.48 -8.93 -14.07
CA ILE A 99 -4.30 -9.98 -14.70
C ILE A 99 -5.23 -10.63 -13.66
N ASN A 100 -4.70 -11.01 -12.52
CA ASN A 100 -5.40 -11.87 -11.57
C ASN A 100 -6.14 -11.09 -10.47
N MET A 101 -5.66 -9.89 -10.12
CA MET A 101 -6.18 -9.05 -9.03
C MET A 101 -6.16 -7.56 -9.44
N PRO A 102 -6.93 -7.17 -10.48
CA PRO A 102 -6.85 -5.83 -11.07
C PRO A 102 -7.17 -4.71 -10.08
N ASP A 103 -7.99 -4.96 -9.06
CA ASP A 103 -8.29 -3.98 -8.02
C ASP A 103 -7.09 -3.72 -7.12
N THR A 104 -6.35 -4.76 -6.74
CA THR A 104 -5.09 -4.62 -5.98
C THR A 104 -4.02 -3.93 -6.82
N TYR A 105 -3.89 -4.28 -8.09
CA TYR A 105 -2.98 -3.62 -9.01
C TYR A 105 -3.27 -2.11 -9.12
N ASN A 106 -4.53 -1.74 -9.39
CA ASN A 106 -4.94 -0.32 -9.49
C ASN A 106 -4.70 0.44 -8.18
N HIS A 107 -4.95 -0.21 -7.05
CA HIS A 107 -4.67 0.31 -5.72
C HIS A 107 -3.19 0.64 -5.53
N ILE A 108 -2.31 -0.31 -5.80
CA ILE A 108 -0.85 -0.14 -5.74
C ILE A 108 -0.41 1.09 -6.55
N LEU A 109 -0.90 1.23 -7.79
CA LEU A 109 -0.52 2.33 -8.67
C LEU A 109 -0.91 3.68 -8.09
N ILE A 110 -2.13 3.80 -7.57
CA ILE A 110 -2.62 5.08 -7.07
C ILE A 110 -2.01 5.44 -5.72
N VAL A 111 -1.78 4.47 -4.85
CA VAL A 111 -1.07 4.68 -3.59
C VAL A 111 0.34 5.20 -3.84
N ALA A 112 1.06 4.61 -4.79
CA ALA A 112 2.38 5.09 -5.21
C ALA A 112 2.32 6.56 -5.71
N ALA A 113 1.39 6.88 -6.62
CA ALA A 113 1.25 8.21 -7.17
C ALA A 113 0.88 9.27 -6.11
N LEU A 114 -0.06 8.97 -5.21
CA LEU A 114 -0.47 9.87 -4.13
C LEU A 114 0.67 10.09 -3.13
N SER A 115 1.41 9.05 -2.78
CA SER A 115 2.54 9.16 -1.85
C SER A 115 3.69 9.99 -2.41
N ILE A 116 3.98 9.86 -3.72
CA ILE A 116 4.94 10.73 -4.41
C ILE A 116 4.44 12.18 -4.39
N LYS A 117 3.14 12.40 -4.65
CA LYS A 117 2.56 13.75 -4.59
C LYS A 117 2.71 14.38 -3.21
N ILE A 118 2.48 13.63 -2.14
CA ILE A 118 2.74 14.09 -0.76
C ILE A 118 4.22 14.49 -0.61
N CYS A 119 5.14 13.66 -1.09
CA CYS A 119 6.56 13.95 -1.02
C CYS A 119 6.94 15.27 -1.71
N ILE A 120 6.39 15.50 -2.93
CA ILE A 120 6.62 16.74 -3.68
C ILE A 120 6.08 17.95 -2.92
N ASP A 121 4.85 17.88 -2.41
CA ASP A 121 4.18 19.00 -1.76
C ASP A 121 4.77 19.32 -0.37
N LEU A 122 5.43 18.36 0.26
CA LEU A 122 6.16 18.58 1.51
C LEU A 122 7.49 19.30 1.31
N ASP A 123 8.06 19.22 0.11
CA ASP A 123 9.36 19.79 -0.28
C ASP A 123 10.46 19.54 0.78
N ASN A 124 10.46 18.34 1.35
CA ASN A 124 11.42 17.97 2.39
C ASN A 124 12.59 17.21 1.77
N PRO A 125 13.83 17.73 1.81
CA PRO A 125 14.99 17.11 1.21
C PRO A 125 15.39 15.76 1.82
N GLU A 126 14.84 15.40 2.98
CA GLU A 126 15.04 14.06 3.56
C GLU A 126 14.31 12.94 2.80
N PHE A 127 13.32 13.29 1.95
CA PHE A 127 12.60 12.31 1.16
C PHE A 127 13.23 12.15 -0.23
N ASP A 128 13.55 10.93 -0.58
CA ASP A 128 13.81 10.52 -1.96
C ASP A 128 12.50 10.04 -2.61
N PRO A 129 11.95 10.79 -3.58
CA PRO A 129 10.68 10.43 -4.23
C PRO A 129 10.73 9.08 -4.93
N GLN A 130 11.89 8.64 -5.42
CA GLN A 130 12.05 7.32 -6.05
C GLN A 130 11.94 6.18 -5.03
N GLN A 131 12.40 6.38 -3.79
CA GLN A 131 12.20 5.41 -2.71
C GLN A 131 10.72 5.30 -2.36
N ILE A 132 10.01 6.43 -2.27
CA ILE A 132 8.56 6.46 -2.04
C ILE A 132 7.83 5.73 -3.17
N ALA A 133 8.20 5.98 -4.44
CA ALA A 133 7.64 5.28 -5.59
C ALA A 133 7.80 3.75 -5.45
N LYS A 134 9.02 3.30 -5.13
CA LYS A 134 9.30 1.86 -4.96
C LYS A 134 8.47 1.25 -3.83
N ILE A 135 8.40 1.91 -2.66
CA ILE A 135 7.62 1.42 -1.52
C ILE A 135 6.14 1.31 -1.91
N GLY A 136 5.59 2.38 -2.50
CA GLY A 136 4.19 2.39 -2.95
C GLY A 136 3.87 1.29 -3.95
N LEU A 137 4.81 0.97 -4.86
CA LEU A 137 4.62 -0.08 -5.88
C LEU A 137 4.74 -1.51 -5.34
N VAL A 138 5.29 -1.70 -4.15
CA VAL A 138 5.51 -3.06 -3.61
C VAL A 138 4.81 -3.35 -2.29
N HIS A 139 4.12 -2.37 -1.69
CA HIS A 139 3.56 -2.51 -0.34
C HIS A 139 2.53 -3.63 -0.21
N ASP A 140 1.88 -4.00 -1.31
CA ASP A 140 0.76 -4.96 -1.37
C ASP A 140 0.97 -6.12 -2.37
N ILE A 141 2.18 -6.32 -2.90
CA ILE A 141 2.43 -7.41 -3.86
C ILE A 141 2.22 -8.80 -3.24
N GLY A 142 2.41 -8.93 -1.94
CA GLY A 142 2.21 -10.16 -1.18
C GLY A 142 0.77 -10.66 -1.18
N LYS A 143 -0.21 -9.79 -1.44
CA LYS A 143 -1.61 -10.20 -1.62
C LYS A 143 -1.77 -11.21 -2.76
N SER A 144 -0.89 -11.19 -3.76
CA SER A 144 -0.86 -12.19 -4.85
C SER A 144 -0.65 -13.62 -4.38
N ARG A 145 -0.21 -13.81 -3.15
CA ARG A 145 0.05 -15.14 -2.54
C ARG A 145 -1.01 -15.52 -1.52
N LEU A 146 -2.03 -14.69 -1.28
CA LEU A 146 -3.12 -15.03 -0.38
C LEU A 146 -4.23 -15.81 -1.13
N PRO A 147 -4.99 -16.66 -0.43
CA PRO A 147 -6.14 -17.35 -1.02
C PRO A 147 -7.15 -16.33 -1.56
N ILE A 148 -7.48 -16.44 -2.84
CA ILE A 148 -8.38 -15.49 -3.52
C ILE A 148 -9.79 -15.49 -2.90
N GLU A 149 -10.24 -16.64 -2.42
CA GLU A 149 -11.52 -16.79 -1.73
C GLU A 149 -11.60 -16.01 -0.42
N VAL A 150 -10.46 -15.71 0.20
CA VAL A 150 -10.38 -14.86 1.41
C VAL A 150 -10.36 -13.38 1.02
N ILE A 151 -9.58 -13.02 -0.01
CA ILE A 151 -9.47 -11.64 -0.49
C ILE A 151 -10.80 -11.13 -1.08
N GLU A 152 -11.49 -11.97 -1.86
CA GLU A 152 -12.73 -11.62 -2.56
C GLU A 152 -14.00 -11.97 -1.78
N LYS A 153 -13.87 -12.36 -0.51
CA LYS A 153 -15.01 -12.75 0.31
C LYS A 153 -16.00 -11.59 0.47
N LYS A 154 -17.27 -11.88 0.17
CA LYS A 154 -18.39 -10.91 0.22
C LYS A 154 -19.13 -10.90 1.56
N SER A 155 -18.72 -11.73 2.51
CA SER A 155 -19.27 -11.82 3.87
C SER A 155 -18.19 -11.48 4.91
N PRO A 156 -18.55 -11.30 6.19
CA PRO A 156 -17.57 -11.08 7.25
C PRO A 156 -16.49 -12.14 7.27
N LEU A 157 -15.26 -11.73 7.50
CA LEU A 157 -14.13 -12.65 7.68
C LEU A 157 -14.23 -13.33 9.06
N THR A 158 -13.82 -14.58 9.12
CA THR A 158 -13.50 -15.22 10.41
C THR A 158 -12.21 -14.64 10.99
N HIS A 159 -11.94 -14.89 12.27
CA HIS A 159 -10.68 -14.50 12.89
C HIS A 159 -9.47 -15.13 12.19
N ASN A 160 -9.60 -16.39 11.76
CA ASN A 160 -8.54 -17.09 11.02
C ASN A 160 -8.29 -16.47 9.64
N GLU A 161 -9.34 -16.19 8.86
CA GLU A 161 -9.22 -15.55 7.54
C GLU A 161 -8.61 -14.14 7.64
N PHE A 162 -9.00 -13.37 8.66
CA PHE A 162 -8.37 -12.08 8.91
C PHE A 162 -6.89 -12.22 9.27
N GLY A 163 -6.55 -13.23 10.08
CA GLY A 163 -5.16 -13.57 10.39
C GLY A 163 -4.35 -13.94 9.12
N ILE A 164 -4.97 -14.61 8.15
CA ILE A 164 -4.36 -14.88 6.85
C ILE A 164 -4.07 -13.56 6.10
N ILE A 165 -5.03 -12.65 6.03
CA ILE A 165 -4.80 -11.33 5.40
C ILE A 165 -3.67 -10.58 6.09
N GLN A 166 -3.58 -10.61 7.41
CA GLN A 166 -2.52 -9.93 8.16
C GLN A 166 -1.11 -10.48 7.91
N THR A 167 -0.97 -11.58 7.17
CA THR A 167 0.36 -12.09 6.79
C THR A 167 0.94 -11.42 5.54
N HIS A 168 0.13 -10.71 4.71
CA HIS A 168 0.67 -10.14 3.46
C HIS A 168 1.86 -9.18 3.67
N PRO A 169 1.98 -8.36 4.74
CA PRO A 169 3.16 -7.52 4.88
C PRO A 169 4.45 -8.33 5.07
N TRP A 170 4.36 -9.49 5.71
CA TRP A 170 5.49 -10.42 5.78
C TRP A 170 5.81 -11.03 4.42
N ILE A 171 4.78 -11.33 3.61
CA ILE A 171 4.96 -11.82 2.25
C ILE A 171 5.58 -10.74 1.37
N ASP A 172 5.14 -9.48 1.49
CA ASP A 172 5.76 -8.32 0.83
C ASP A 172 7.25 -8.25 1.16
N HIS A 173 7.57 -8.33 2.47
CA HIS A 173 8.95 -8.28 2.93
C HIS A 173 9.79 -9.42 2.36
N LEU A 174 9.28 -10.65 2.37
CA LEU A 174 9.94 -11.82 1.81
C LEU A 174 10.19 -11.66 0.30
N LEU A 175 9.14 -11.37 -0.48
CA LEU A 175 9.23 -11.25 -1.93
C LEU A 175 10.16 -10.09 -2.36
N VAL A 176 10.02 -8.92 -1.74
CA VAL A 176 10.84 -7.75 -2.07
C VAL A 176 12.30 -7.99 -1.70
N SER A 177 12.58 -8.56 -0.53
CA SER A 177 13.96 -8.90 -0.12
C SER A 177 14.58 -9.93 -1.06
N HIS A 178 13.81 -10.96 -1.46
CA HIS A 178 14.23 -11.98 -2.42
C HIS A 178 14.53 -11.36 -3.80
N TYR A 179 13.61 -10.55 -4.35
CA TYR A 179 13.77 -9.93 -5.68
C TYR A 179 14.87 -8.86 -5.72
N LEU A 180 15.23 -8.28 -4.58
CA LEU A 180 16.36 -7.37 -4.44
C LEU A 180 17.65 -8.11 -4.03
N ASN A 181 17.56 -9.39 -3.76
CA ASN A 181 18.65 -10.27 -3.31
C ASN A 181 19.40 -9.69 -2.11
N THR A 182 18.68 -9.23 -1.08
CA THR A 182 19.25 -8.63 0.12
C THR A 182 18.34 -8.72 1.33
N THR A 183 18.89 -9.10 2.47
CA THR A 183 18.23 -9.12 3.78
C THR A 183 18.14 -7.73 4.44
N LYS A 184 18.80 -6.72 3.85
CA LYS A 184 18.92 -5.35 4.39
C LYS A 184 18.15 -4.32 3.56
N SER A 185 17.12 -4.75 2.84
CA SER A 185 16.32 -3.84 2.00
C SER A 185 15.46 -2.90 2.84
N PHE A 186 15.72 -1.60 2.72
CA PHE A 186 14.84 -0.57 3.27
C PHE A 186 13.44 -0.63 2.66
N ILE A 187 13.33 -0.89 1.35
CA ILE A 187 12.05 -1.00 0.63
C ILE A 187 11.22 -2.16 1.20
N ALA A 188 11.85 -3.34 1.39
CA ALA A 188 11.18 -4.49 1.96
C ALA A 188 10.73 -4.24 3.42
N GLN A 189 11.58 -3.59 4.21
CA GLN A 189 11.22 -3.23 5.58
C GLN A 189 10.06 -2.21 5.63
N ALA A 190 10.03 -1.26 4.69
CA ALA A 190 8.93 -0.30 4.58
C ALA A 190 7.62 -1.00 4.17
N ALA A 191 7.67 -1.95 3.23
CA ALA A 191 6.51 -2.75 2.86
C ALA A 191 5.98 -3.58 4.04
N LEU A 192 6.84 -4.15 4.89
CA LEU A 192 6.44 -4.84 6.12
C LEU A 192 5.63 -3.94 7.06
N CYS A 193 5.91 -2.64 7.09
CA CYS A 193 5.41 -1.72 8.13
C CYS A 193 4.22 -0.85 7.69
N HIS A 194 3.66 -1.00 6.47
CA HIS A 194 2.63 -0.10 5.97
C HIS A 194 1.29 -0.19 6.74
N HIS A 195 1.06 -1.27 7.46
CA HIS A 195 -0.10 -1.41 8.36
C HIS A 195 0.20 -1.10 9.82
N GLU A 196 1.41 -0.65 10.15
CA GLU A 196 1.70 -0.16 11.50
C GLU A 196 0.97 1.15 11.80
N ARG A 197 0.84 1.48 13.07
CA ARG A 197 0.20 2.71 13.55
C ARG A 197 1.09 3.38 14.60
N LEU A 198 1.11 4.71 14.64
CA LEU A 198 1.97 5.51 15.52
C LEU A 198 1.70 5.27 17.02
N ASP A 199 0.53 4.72 17.37
CA ASP A 199 0.18 4.30 18.73
C ASP A 199 0.55 2.84 19.03
N GLY A 200 1.16 2.12 18.10
CA GLY A 200 1.51 0.70 18.22
C GLY A 200 0.33 -0.27 18.05
N SER A 201 -0.87 0.22 17.68
CA SER A 201 -2.06 -0.63 17.46
C SER A 201 -2.08 -1.31 16.09
N GLY A 202 -1.05 -1.10 15.26
CA GLY A 202 -0.92 -1.68 13.93
C GLY A 202 -0.44 -3.13 13.93
N TYR A 203 -0.14 -3.63 12.75
CA TYR A 203 0.43 -4.96 12.54
C TYR A 203 1.44 -4.92 11.37
N PRO A 204 2.30 -5.92 11.21
CA PRO A 204 2.39 -7.18 11.95
C PRO A 204 3.28 -7.13 13.20
N LEU A 205 4.05 -6.05 13.40
CA LEU A 205 5.03 -5.95 14.47
C LEU A 205 4.49 -5.23 15.72
N GLY A 206 3.45 -4.41 15.58
CA GLY A 206 2.89 -3.59 16.65
C GLY A 206 3.85 -2.48 17.13
N ILE A 207 4.62 -1.89 16.23
CA ILE A 207 5.62 -0.85 16.54
C ILE A 207 5.04 0.55 16.35
N ALA A 208 5.34 1.45 17.31
CA ALA A 208 4.92 2.85 17.23
C ALA A 208 5.94 3.73 16.48
N LYS A 209 7.20 3.33 16.42
CA LYS A 209 8.24 4.07 15.69
C LYS A 209 8.25 3.68 14.22
N ILE A 210 7.51 4.43 13.42
CA ILE A 210 7.35 4.20 11.98
C ILE A 210 8.20 5.22 11.21
N ASN A 211 8.95 4.73 10.20
CA ASN A 211 9.73 5.58 9.33
C ASN A 211 8.84 6.56 8.55
N ASN A 212 9.30 7.79 8.33
CA ASN A 212 8.54 8.84 7.65
C ASN A 212 8.11 8.44 6.23
N TYR A 213 8.91 7.67 5.48
CA TYR A 213 8.52 7.15 4.17
C TYR A 213 7.27 6.27 4.23
N VAL A 214 7.20 5.38 5.25
CA VAL A 214 6.02 4.54 5.46
C VAL A 214 4.81 5.40 5.86
N GLN A 215 5.02 6.42 6.67
CA GLN A 215 3.96 7.32 7.10
C GLN A 215 3.32 8.08 5.93
N THR A 216 4.00 8.27 4.78
CA THR A 216 3.36 8.85 3.58
C THR A 216 2.43 7.86 2.89
N ILE A 217 2.76 6.56 2.94
CA ILE A 217 1.96 5.49 2.32
C ILE A 217 0.65 5.28 3.06
N ILE A 218 0.68 5.25 4.39
CA ILE A 218 -0.46 4.89 5.25
C ILE A 218 -1.76 5.65 4.92
N PRO A 219 -1.80 6.99 4.87
CA PRO A 219 -3.05 7.70 4.56
C PRO A 219 -3.51 7.51 3.11
N CYS A 220 -2.57 7.30 2.17
CA CYS A 220 -2.90 7.03 0.78
C CYS A 220 -3.53 5.64 0.62
N ASP A 221 -2.96 4.63 1.27
CA ASP A 221 -3.48 3.27 1.33
C ASP A 221 -4.90 3.23 1.92
N ILE A 222 -5.10 3.79 3.12
CA ILE A 222 -6.41 3.84 3.77
C ILE A 222 -7.42 4.58 2.89
N PHE A 223 -7.04 5.73 2.32
CA PHE A 223 -7.93 6.53 1.48
C PHE A 223 -8.40 5.75 0.26
N ASP A 224 -7.46 5.22 -0.55
CA ASP A 224 -7.85 4.47 -1.76
C ASP A 224 -8.63 3.20 -1.40
N ALA A 225 -8.23 2.48 -0.35
CA ALA A 225 -8.97 1.32 0.12
C ALA A 225 -10.43 1.66 0.50
N LEU A 226 -10.70 2.85 1.01
CA LEU A 226 -12.06 3.29 1.37
C LEU A 226 -12.90 3.70 0.16
N ILE A 227 -12.34 4.46 -0.79
CA ILE A 227 -13.09 5.00 -1.94
C ILE A 227 -13.15 4.07 -3.14
N SER A 228 -12.39 3.00 -3.15
CA SER A 228 -12.42 1.97 -4.20
C SER A 228 -13.53 0.95 -3.93
N GLN A 229 -14.13 0.39 -5.00
CA GLN A 229 -15.05 -0.73 -4.86
C GLN A 229 -14.34 -1.92 -4.24
N ARG A 230 -15.01 -2.60 -3.31
CA ARG A 230 -14.48 -3.79 -2.63
C ARG A 230 -15.58 -4.84 -2.50
N PRO A 231 -15.28 -6.14 -2.62
CA PRO A 231 -16.30 -7.20 -2.62
C PRO A 231 -17.10 -7.27 -1.32
N TYR A 232 -16.51 -6.89 -0.19
CA TYR A 232 -17.12 -6.93 1.14
C TYR A 232 -17.95 -5.69 1.50
N ARG A 233 -18.20 -4.78 0.54
CA ARG A 233 -18.97 -3.55 0.71
C ARG A 233 -20.05 -3.42 -0.36
N SER A 234 -21.23 -2.86 0.02
CA SER A 234 -22.29 -2.56 -0.96
C SER A 234 -21.90 -1.45 -1.94
N GLU A 235 -21.14 -0.47 -1.47
CA GLU A 235 -20.72 0.71 -2.23
C GLU A 235 -19.42 1.30 -1.64
N PRO A 236 -18.61 2.01 -2.42
CA PRO A 236 -17.46 2.76 -1.90
C PRO A 236 -17.88 3.83 -0.88
N PHE A 237 -16.96 4.20 0.02
CA PHE A 237 -17.14 5.42 0.79
C PHE A 237 -17.09 6.64 -0.12
N THR A 238 -17.84 7.69 0.23
CA THR A 238 -17.61 9.00 -0.39
C THR A 238 -16.21 9.51 -0.02
N VAL A 239 -15.66 10.37 -0.87
CA VAL A 239 -14.37 11.03 -0.58
C VAL A 239 -14.40 11.72 0.77
N ARG A 240 -15.52 12.37 1.10
CA ARG A 240 -15.70 13.07 2.37
C ARG A 240 -15.65 12.11 3.55
N ALA A 241 -16.41 11.01 3.51
CA ALA A 241 -16.42 10.01 4.58
C ALA A 241 -15.04 9.37 4.77
N ALA A 242 -14.32 9.08 3.69
CA ALA A 242 -12.96 8.56 3.75
C ALA A 242 -11.99 9.55 4.44
N LEU A 243 -12.07 10.84 4.11
CA LEU A 243 -11.27 11.87 4.77
C LEU A 243 -11.66 12.06 6.24
N ASP A 244 -12.94 11.99 6.60
CA ASP A 244 -13.39 12.08 7.99
C ASP A 244 -12.83 10.90 8.82
N ILE A 245 -12.73 9.69 8.24
CA ILE A 245 -12.07 8.53 8.86
C ILE A 245 -10.58 8.81 9.09
N LEU A 246 -9.85 9.31 8.09
CA LEU A 246 -8.43 9.68 8.23
C LEU A 246 -8.23 10.71 9.33
N VAL A 247 -9.07 11.74 9.39
CA VAL A 247 -9.03 12.76 10.44
C VAL A 247 -9.28 12.14 11.84
N ALA A 248 -10.23 11.21 11.95
CA ALA A 248 -10.52 10.53 13.21
C ALA A 248 -9.33 9.67 13.68
N GLU A 249 -8.69 8.92 12.78
CA GLU A 249 -7.50 8.12 13.10
C GLU A 249 -6.29 9.01 13.45
N SER A 250 -6.14 10.14 12.77
CA SER A 250 -5.10 11.14 13.10
C SER A 250 -5.30 11.76 14.49
N LYS A 251 -6.55 12.13 14.85
CA LYS A 251 -6.87 12.65 16.19
C LYS A 251 -6.62 11.64 17.31
N LYS A 252 -6.70 10.33 17.01
CA LYS A 252 -6.33 9.25 17.95
C LYS A 252 -4.81 9.02 18.02
N GLY A 253 -4.00 9.78 17.28
CA GLY A 253 -2.55 9.62 17.23
C GLY A 253 -2.07 8.39 16.45
N LYS A 254 -2.92 7.77 15.62
CA LYS A 254 -2.58 6.56 14.87
C LYS A 254 -1.84 6.84 13.56
N ILE A 255 -2.14 7.96 12.93
CA ILE A 255 -1.53 8.38 11.67
C ILE A 255 -1.12 9.85 11.75
N ASN A 256 -0.16 10.24 10.93
CA ASN A 256 0.42 11.58 10.95
C ASN A 256 -0.55 12.61 10.35
N THR A 257 -0.92 13.62 11.15
CA THR A 257 -1.83 14.71 10.77
C THR A 257 -1.36 15.47 9.53
N LYS A 258 -0.05 15.69 9.39
CA LYS A 258 0.51 16.44 8.25
C LYS A 258 0.17 15.75 6.92
N PHE A 259 0.33 14.44 6.82
CA PHE A 259 0.00 13.69 5.60
C PHE A 259 -1.51 13.59 5.35
N VAL A 260 -2.31 13.50 6.42
CA VAL A 260 -3.78 13.57 6.31
C VAL A 260 -4.21 14.94 5.76
N ASN A 261 -3.58 16.02 6.19
CA ASN A 261 -3.87 17.37 5.68
C ASN A 261 -3.54 17.50 4.18
N CYS A 262 -2.46 16.87 3.70
CA CYS A 262 -2.18 16.79 2.26
C CYS A 262 -3.35 16.12 1.50
N MET A 263 -3.86 14.99 2.00
CA MET A 263 -4.99 14.30 1.38
C MET A 263 -6.26 15.17 1.35
N ILE A 264 -6.54 15.93 2.42
CA ILE A 264 -7.65 16.88 2.47
C ILE A 264 -7.46 18.00 1.44
N SER A 265 -6.25 18.56 1.33
CA SER A 265 -5.91 19.57 0.33
C SER A 265 -6.23 19.07 -1.08
N TYR A 266 -5.80 17.84 -1.42
CA TYR A 266 -6.01 17.26 -2.76
C TYR A 266 -7.48 17.09 -3.14
N ALA A 267 -8.33 16.83 -2.16
CA ALA A 267 -9.76 16.64 -2.40
C ALA A 267 -10.57 17.95 -2.42
N ARG A 268 -10.00 19.06 -1.95
CA ARG A 268 -10.68 20.37 -1.98
C ARG A 268 -10.53 21.04 -3.35
N LYS A 269 -11.54 21.81 -3.76
CA LYS A 269 -11.52 22.56 -5.02
C LYS A 269 -10.48 23.67 -5.04
N ASP A 270 -10.30 24.37 -3.92
CA ASP A 270 -9.39 25.51 -3.72
C ASP A 270 -7.93 25.07 -3.49
N LYS A 271 -7.68 23.76 -3.31
CA LYS A 271 -6.32 23.20 -3.11
C LYS A 271 -5.46 24.01 -2.13
N PRO A 272 -5.94 24.29 -0.90
CA PRO A 272 -5.17 25.09 0.06
C PRO A 272 -3.86 24.37 0.44
N HIS A 273 -2.86 25.13 0.87
CA HIS A 273 -1.64 24.51 1.40
C HIS A 273 -1.98 23.60 2.59
N TYR A 274 -1.31 22.46 2.72
CA TYR A 274 -1.63 21.46 3.76
C TYR A 274 -1.51 22.02 5.19
N GLU A 275 -0.67 23.01 5.42
CA GLU A 275 -0.51 23.69 6.73
C GLU A 275 -1.72 24.57 7.08
N ASP A 276 -2.44 25.06 6.08
CA ASP A 276 -3.65 25.91 6.26
C ASP A 276 -4.92 25.08 6.47
N ILE A 277 -4.80 23.75 6.42
CA ILE A 277 -5.93 22.85 6.57
C ILE A 277 -6.45 22.85 8.02
N LYS A 278 -7.72 23.24 8.14
CA LYS A 278 -8.51 23.08 9.38
C LYS A 278 -9.55 22.00 9.14
N PRO A 279 -9.30 20.75 9.60
CA PRO A 279 -10.27 19.67 9.43
C PRO A 279 -11.59 19.98 10.12
N SER A 280 -12.71 19.65 9.49
CA SER A 280 -14.03 19.77 10.10
C SER A 280 -14.12 18.89 11.35
N GLN A 281 -14.88 19.36 12.34
CA GLN A 281 -15.14 18.58 13.56
C GLN A 281 -16.37 17.66 13.42
N THR A 282 -17.17 17.83 12.38
CA THR A 282 -18.42 17.09 12.18
C THR A 282 -18.30 16.11 11.02
N ASN A 283 -18.64 14.84 11.29
CA ASN A 283 -18.85 13.85 10.23
C ASN A 283 -20.16 14.20 9.51
N ARG A 284 -20.12 14.31 8.18
CA ARG A 284 -21.27 14.76 7.39
C ARG A 284 -21.83 13.71 6.47
N ASP A 285 -21.06 12.66 6.15
CA ASP A 285 -21.46 11.63 5.21
C ASP A 285 -21.71 10.29 5.90
N ALA A 286 -22.69 9.56 5.38
CA ALA A 286 -22.99 8.23 5.87
C ALA A 286 -21.92 7.20 5.44
N THR A 287 -21.68 6.23 6.28
CA THR A 287 -20.93 5.03 5.91
C THR A 287 -21.77 4.11 5.03
N PRO A 288 -21.19 3.27 4.16
CA PRO A 288 -21.90 2.28 3.38
C PRO A 288 -22.85 1.44 4.24
N LYS A 289 -24.05 1.15 3.75
CA LYS A 289 -25.07 0.37 4.50
C LYS A 289 -24.59 -1.01 4.87
N ILE A 290 -23.83 -1.66 3.98
CA ILE A 290 -23.18 -2.94 4.22
C ILE A 290 -21.67 -2.72 4.07
N ASN A 291 -20.93 -2.95 5.15
CA ASN A 291 -19.48 -2.91 5.15
C ASN A 291 -18.96 -3.93 6.16
N TYR A 292 -18.37 -4.99 5.65
CA TYR A 292 -17.82 -6.06 6.48
C TYR A 292 -16.32 -5.88 6.79
N TYR A 293 -15.71 -4.77 6.35
CA TYR A 293 -14.32 -4.50 6.71
C TYR A 293 -14.15 -4.39 8.23
N GLY A 294 -13.26 -5.19 8.78
CA GLY A 294 -13.04 -5.26 10.23
C GLY A 294 -14.13 -5.97 11.05
N VAL A 295 -15.24 -6.37 10.42
CA VAL A 295 -16.26 -7.21 11.07
C VAL A 295 -15.82 -8.66 11.02
N ARG A 296 -15.78 -9.32 12.17
CA ARG A 296 -15.40 -10.73 12.31
C ARG A 296 -16.58 -11.52 12.82
N LYS A 297 -16.77 -12.70 12.27
CA LYS A 297 -17.68 -13.73 12.80
C LYS A 297 -16.85 -14.95 13.13
N ASP A 298 -17.09 -15.50 14.29
CA ASP A 298 -16.58 -16.80 14.70
C ASP A 298 -17.31 -17.94 13.99
#